data_bac3d9c2ecbae6f7c3bd8391b9ce24f0
#
_entry.id   bac3d9c2ecbae6f7c3bd8391b9ce24f0
#
_cell.length_a   1.000
_cell.length_b   1.000
_cell.length_c   1.000
_cell.angle_alpha   90.00
_cell.angle_beta   90.00
_cell.angle_gamma   90.00
#
_symmetry.space_group_name_H-M   'P 1'
#
loop_
_entity.id
_entity.type
_entity.pdbx_description
1 polymer ?
#
loop_
_entity_poly.entity_id
_entity_poly.type
_entity_poly.pdbx_seq_one_letter_code
_entity_poly.pdbx_strand_id
1 'polypeptide(L)'
;MNSDVKHKKNIRFVALKIWELLFIKKNKLSDIFRNDKSFNSLNSKDRSFIYFLIHLALRNHNQIKFFLKKFIKKQVSKNLYFLDGILLLGTAEIIWSRTPHYAVLNSYVDLSKILCGVKYSGFINAVLQNIVRQKDNLSSSNWDIKNNYPKWMLNSWEKQYGKIKTTKMLKVLN
;
A
#
# COMPACT_ATOMS: atom_id res chain seq x y z
N MET A 1 28.98 4.23 6.89
CA MET A 1 28.83 3.67 5.53
C MET A 1 28.13 2.29 5.44
N ASN A 2 27.87 1.58 6.57
CA ASN A 2 27.30 0.21 6.53
C ASN A 2 25.77 0.10 6.69
N SER A 3 25.06 1.14 7.08
CA SER A 3 23.59 1.09 7.26
C SER A 3 22.82 1.05 5.92
N ASP A 4 23.25 1.84 4.95
CA ASP A 4 22.57 1.95 3.65
C ASP A 4 22.59 0.67 2.82
N VAL A 5 23.62 -0.17 2.98
CA VAL A 5 23.77 -1.43 2.22
C VAL A 5 22.82 -2.52 2.76
N LYS A 6 22.61 -2.57 4.10
CA LYS A 6 21.72 -3.54 4.74
C LYS A 6 20.24 -3.28 4.40
N HIS A 7 19.87 -2.02 4.19
CA HIS A 7 18.50 -1.63 3.88
C HIS A 7 18.12 -1.84 2.40
N LYS A 8 19.08 -1.77 1.47
CA LYS A 8 18.83 -2.05 0.04
C LYS A 8 18.36 -3.48 -0.25
N LYS A 9 18.60 -4.44 0.66
CA LYS A 9 18.09 -5.82 0.56
C LYS A 9 16.69 -6.01 1.21
N ASN A 10 16.15 -5.00 1.90
CA ASN A 10 14.82 -5.10 2.47
C ASN A 10 13.77 -4.85 1.38
N ILE A 11 13.04 -5.90 1.00
CA ILE A 11 12.04 -5.85 -0.08
C ILE A 11 10.94 -4.79 0.16
N ARG A 12 10.54 -4.56 1.42
CA ARG A 12 9.55 -3.52 1.76
C ARG A 12 10.12 -2.12 1.64
N PHE A 13 11.42 -1.94 1.90
CA PHE A 13 12.10 -0.67 1.62
C PHE A 13 12.09 -0.36 0.13
N VAL A 14 12.37 -1.33 -0.73
CA VAL A 14 12.30 -1.16 -2.18
C VAL A 14 10.86 -0.84 -2.62
N ALA A 15 9.86 -1.53 -2.06
CA ALA A 15 8.46 -1.22 -2.33
C ALA A 15 8.08 0.22 -1.93
N LEU A 16 8.55 0.71 -0.78
CA LEU A 16 8.34 2.10 -0.34
C LEU A 16 9.02 3.12 -1.27
N LYS A 17 10.20 2.81 -1.78
CA LYS A 17 10.89 3.65 -2.78
C LYS A 17 10.12 3.71 -4.10
N ILE A 18 9.59 2.60 -4.56
CA ILE A 18 8.71 2.55 -5.74
C ILE A 18 7.45 3.39 -5.50
N TRP A 19 6.86 3.29 -4.30
CA TRP A 19 5.71 4.10 -3.92
C TRP A 19 6.01 5.60 -3.93
N GLU A 20 7.18 6.02 -3.42
CA GLU A 20 7.67 7.40 -3.50
C GLU A 20 7.79 7.87 -4.95
N LEU A 21 8.47 7.08 -5.80
CA LEU A 21 8.66 7.43 -7.21
C LEU A 21 7.32 7.60 -7.94
N LEU A 22 6.33 6.77 -7.62
CA LEU A 22 5.02 6.82 -8.23
C LEU A 22 4.22 8.05 -7.78
N PHE A 23 4.11 8.29 -6.47
CA PHE A 23 3.18 9.30 -5.94
C PHE A 23 3.81 10.68 -5.75
N ILE A 24 5.10 10.76 -5.44
CA ILE A 24 5.81 12.01 -5.19
C ILE A 24 6.51 12.50 -6.47
N LYS A 25 7.23 11.62 -7.14
CA LYS A 25 7.93 11.95 -8.40
C LYS A 25 7.02 11.85 -9.63
N LYS A 26 5.81 11.28 -9.47
CA LYS A 26 4.81 11.10 -10.54
C LYS A 26 5.32 10.32 -11.76
N ASN A 27 6.23 9.40 -11.56
CA ASN A 27 6.75 8.53 -12.60
C ASN A 27 5.73 7.46 -12.98
N LYS A 28 5.75 7.00 -14.21
CA LYS A 28 4.91 5.86 -14.64
C LYS A 28 5.40 4.57 -13.99
N LEU A 29 4.48 3.75 -13.48
CA LEU A 29 4.82 2.50 -12.79
C LEU A 29 5.63 1.54 -13.68
N SER A 30 5.30 1.43 -14.96
CA SER A 30 6.03 0.62 -15.93
C SER A 30 7.49 1.04 -16.07
N ASP A 31 7.75 2.36 -16.07
CA ASP A 31 9.09 2.91 -16.21
C ASP A 31 9.90 2.72 -14.92
N ILE A 32 9.25 2.82 -13.76
CA ILE A 32 9.88 2.55 -12.47
C ILE A 32 10.36 1.08 -12.44
N PHE A 33 9.50 0.12 -12.73
CA PHE A 33 9.86 -1.29 -12.72
C PHE A 33 10.94 -1.64 -13.75
N ARG A 34 10.96 -0.97 -14.90
CA ARG A 34 11.98 -1.18 -15.93
C ARG A 34 13.35 -0.64 -15.52
N ASN A 35 13.39 0.54 -14.87
CA ASN A 35 14.62 1.32 -14.73
C ASN A 35 15.18 1.34 -13.31
N ASP A 36 14.43 0.95 -12.26
CA ASP A 36 14.91 1.00 -10.89
C ASP A 36 15.95 -0.10 -10.63
N LYS A 37 17.20 0.33 -10.38
CA LYS A 37 18.33 -0.57 -10.16
C LYS A 37 18.15 -1.43 -8.90
N SER A 38 17.55 -0.89 -7.84
CA SER A 38 17.34 -1.62 -6.59
C SER A 38 16.34 -2.74 -6.79
N PHE A 39 15.24 -2.48 -7.51
CA PHE A 39 14.26 -3.48 -7.87
C PHE A 39 14.85 -4.57 -8.79
N ASN A 40 15.60 -4.16 -9.82
CA ASN A 40 16.17 -5.08 -10.81
C ASN A 40 17.29 -5.96 -10.25
N SER A 41 17.94 -5.54 -9.13
CA SER A 41 18.95 -6.35 -8.43
C SER A 41 18.37 -7.45 -7.56
N LEU A 42 17.05 -7.49 -7.34
CA LEU A 42 16.38 -8.50 -6.54
C LEU A 42 16.18 -9.81 -7.33
N ASN A 43 16.07 -10.92 -6.60
CA ASN A 43 15.67 -12.19 -7.19
C ASN A 43 14.21 -12.16 -7.69
N SER A 44 13.80 -13.14 -8.49
CA SER A 44 12.46 -13.20 -9.09
C SER A 44 11.33 -13.24 -8.07
N LYS A 45 11.52 -13.97 -6.96
CA LYS A 45 10.53 -14.10 -5.89
C LYS A 45 10.27 -12.76 -5.19
N ASP A 46 11.32 -12.03 -4.86
CA ASP A 46 11.21 -10.73 -4.20
C ASP A 46 10.60 -9.68 -5.14
N ARG A 47 10.97 -9.69 -6.43
CA ARG A 47 10.34 -8.84 -7.44
C ARG A 47 8.84 -9.14 -7.56
N SER A 48 8.45 -10.40 -7.63
CA SER A 48 7.04 -10.82 -7.71
C SER A 48 6.25 -10.35 -6.48
N PHE A 49 6.85 -10.44 -5.29
CA PHE A 49 6.24 -9.94 -4.06
C PHE A 49 6.01 -8.42 -4.12
N ILE A 50 7.01 -7.64 -4.58
CA ILE A 50 6.87 -6.19 -4.71
C ILE A 50 5.78 -5.84 -5.75
N TYR A 51 5.76 -6.51 -6.90
CA TYR A 51 4.69 -6.35 -7.89
C TYR A 51 3.31 -6.57 -7.26
N PHE A 52 3.16 -7.70 -6.59
CA PHE A 52 1.91 -8.04 -5.89
C PHE A 52 1.52 -6.95 -4.90
N LEU A 53 2.43 -6.54 -4.01
CA LEU A 53 2.16 -5.56 -2.96
C LEU A 53 1.77 -4.18 -3.51
N ILE A 54 2.52 -3.68 -4.49
CA ILE A 54 2.24 -2.38 -5.12
C ILE A 54 0.88 -2.40 -5.82
N HIS A 55 0.58 -3.42 -6.63
CA HIS A 55 -0.70 -3.52 -7.30
C HIS A 55 -1.86 -3.71 -6.33
N LEU A 56 -1.67 -4.49 -5.27
CA LEU A 56 -2.65 -4.65 -4.22
C LEU A 56 -3.00 -3.32 -3.54
N ALA A 57 -1.98 -2.55 -3.17
CA ALA A 57 -2.17 -1.24 -2.56
C ALA A 57 -2.82 -0.22 -3.50
N LEU A 58 -2.47 -0.25 -4.80
CA LEU A 58 -3.07 0.63 -5.81
C LEU A 58 -4.56 0.32 -6.04
N ARG A 59 -4.92 -0.96 -6.21
CA ARG A 59 -6.32 -1.38 -6.39
C ARG A 59 -7.20 -0.97 -5.23
N ASN A 60 -6.69 -1.10 -4.01
CA ASN A 60 -7.44 -0.83 -2.79
C ASN A 60 -7.13 0.53 -2.15
N HIS A 61 -6.46 1.42 -2.87
CA HIS A 61 -5.95 2.69 -2.33
C HIS A 61 -7.02 3.51 -1.59
N ASN A 62 -8.20 3.68 -2.19
CA ASN A 62 -9.28 4.46 -1.58
C ASN A 62 -9.88 3.73 -0.36
N GLN A 63 -10.01 2.40 -0.43
CA GLN A 63 -10.49 1.57 0.67
C GLN A 63 -9.51 1.61 1.85
N ILE A 64 -8.21 1.49 1.58
CA ILE A 64 -7.17 1.61 2.61
C ILE A 64 -7.23 2.99 3.28
N LYS A 65 -7.32 4.05 2.51
CA LYS A 65 -7.47 5.41 3.05
C LYS A 65 -8.72 5.57 3.92
N PHE A 66 -9.83 4.97 3.52
CA PHE A 66 -11.03 4.94 4.34
C PHE A 66 -10.82 4.22 5.66
N PHE A 67 -10.14 3.07 5.67
CA PHE A 67 -9.80 2.35 6.89
C PHE A 67 -8.87 3.16 7.80
N LEU A 68 -7.80 3.71 7.24
CA LEU A 68 -6.83 4.51 7.99
C LEU A 68 -7.46 5.73 8.66
N LYS A 69 -8.44 6.39 8.02
CA LYS A 69 -9.17 7.53 8.61
C LYS A 69 -9.86 7.20 9.93
N LYS A 70 -10.22 5.94 10.18
CA LYS A 70 -10.81 5.52 11.47
C LYS A 70 -9.81 5.62 12.63
N PHE A 71 -8.51 5.50 12.36
CA PHE A 71 -7.45 5.44 13.35
C PHE A 71 -6.57 6.69 13.39
N ILE A 72 -6.60 7.51 12.34
CA ILE A 72 -5.77 8.70 12.20
C ILE A 72 -6.66 9.94 12.33
N LYS A 73 -6.67 10.55 13.53
CA LYS A 73 -7.48 11.74 13.81
C LYS A 73 -6.88 13.04 13.26
N LYS A 74 -5.55 13.12 13.15
CA LYS A 74 -4.85 14.31 12.64
C LYS A 74 -4.23 13.99 11.29
N GLN A 75 -4.38 14.91 10.34
CA GLN A 75 -3.76 14.77 9.04
C GLN A 75 -2.23 14.68 9.20
N VAL A 76 -1.64 13.61 8.66
CA VAL A 76 -0.19 13.45 8.62
C VAL A 76 0.40 14.58 7.76
N SER A 77 1.46 15.22 8.24
CA SER A 77 2.12 16.29 7.50
C SER A 77 2.53 15.82 6.10
N LYS A 78 2.25 16.65 5.08
CA LYS A 78 2.60 16.35 3.68
C LYS A 78 4.09 16.06 3.46
N ASN A 79 4.94 16.49 4.37
CA ASN A 79 6.38 16.25 4.30
C ASN A 79 6.80 14.84 4.76
N LEU A 80 5.84 14.03 5.24
CA LEU A 80 6.06 12.67 5.74
C LEU A 80 5.48 11.61 4.79
N TYR A 81 5.79 11.73 3.51
CA TYR A 81 5.30 10.80 2.48
C TYR A 81 5.69 9.33 2.72
N PHE A 82 6.85 9.05 3.35
CA PHE A 82 7.18 7.68 3.74
C PHE A 82 6.25 7.15 4.83
N LEU A 83 5.77 8.00 5.72
CA LEU A 83 4.79 7.62 6.74
C LEU A 83 3.48 7.16 6.09
N ASP A 84 2.97 7.93 5.12
CA ASP A 84 1.76 7.57 4.35
C ASP A 84 1.98 6.25 3.58
N GLY A 85 3.12 6.12 2.89
CA GLY A 85 3.49 4.89 2.18
C GLY A 85 3.58 3.65 3.10
N ILE A 86 4.19 3.78 4.28
CA ILE A 86 4.27 2.72 5.29
C ILE A 86 2.88 2.28 5.74
N LEU A 87 2.00 3.22 6.04
CA LEU A 87 0.64 2.93 6.48
C LEU A 87 -0.19 2.29 5.37
N LEU A 88 -0.07 2.79 4.13
CA LEU A 88 -0.79 2.24 2.98
C LEU A 88 -0.33 0.82 2.63
N LEU A 89 0.98 0.62 2.44
CA LEU A 89 1.52 -0.69 2.08
C LEU A 89 1.37 -1.70 3.23
N GLY A 90 1.61 -1.27 4.48
CA GLY A 90 1.42 -2.11 5.66
C GLY A 90 -0.03 -2.56 5.83
N THR A 91 -0.99 -1.66 5.64
CA THR A 91 -2.42 -1.99 5.68
C THR A 91 -2.80 -2.95 4.56
N ALA A 92 -2.33 -2.71 3.32
CA ALA A 92 -2.58 -3.61 2.20
C ALA A 92 -2.06 -5.02 2.50
N GLU A 93 -0.83 -5.12 3.00
CA GLU A 93 -0.20 -6.40 3.32
C GLU A 93 -0.93 -7.12 4.47
N ILE A 94 -1.35 -6.42 5.53
CA ILE A 94 -2.09 -7.00 6.65
C ILE A 94 -3.44 -7.58 6.19
N ILE A 95 -4.20 -6.84 5.39
CA ILE A 95 -5.57 -7.23 5.05
C ILE A 95 -5.62 -8.32 4.00
N TRP A 96 -4.83 -8.22 2.94
CA TRP A 96 -4.97 -9.08 1.75
C TRP A 96 -3.81 -10.02 1.46
N SER A 97 -2.70 -9.96 2.23
CA SER A 97 -1.63 -10.95 2.06
C SER A 97 -1.72 -12.10 3.05
N ARG A 98 -0.94 -13.15 2.79
CA ARG A 98 -0.76 -14.29 3.71
C ARG A 98 0.42 -14.11 4.64
N THR A 99 1.09 -12.96 4.62
CA THR A 99 2.24 -12.70 5.47
C THR A 99 1.80 -12.65 6.94
N PRO A 100 2.49 -13.34 7.86
CA PRO A 100 2.17 -13.27 9.28
C PRO A 100 2.21 -11.83 9.79
N HIS A 101 1.17 -11.42 10.53
CA HIS A 101 0.99 -10.03 10.95
C HIS A 101 2.17 -9.48 11.76
N TYR A 102 2.77 -10.31 12.64
CA TYR A 102 3.93 -9.91 13.41
C TYR A 102 5.14 -9.53 12.54
N ALA A 103 5.34 -10.26 11.43
CA ALA A 103 6.43 -9.98 10.50
C ALA A 103 6.18 -8.68 9.72
N VAL A 104 4.93 -8.40 9.36
CA VAL A 104 4.52 -7.15 8.73
C VAL A 104 4.75 -5.99 9.69
N LEU A 105 4.23 -6.08 10.91
CA LEU A 105 4.35 -5.04 11.94
C LEU A 105 5.81 -4.70 12.22
N ASN A 106 6.62 -5.70 12.58
CA ASN A 106 8.03 -5.50 12.91
C ASN A 106 8.78 -4.82 11.75
N SER A 107 8.57 -5.30 10.53
CA SER A 107 9.25 -4.76 9.35
C SER A 107 8.92 -3.29 9.08
N TYR A 108 7.64 -2.91 9.12
CA TYR A 108 7.25 -1.52 8.87
C TYR A 108 7.57 -0.58 10.04
N VAL A 109 7.50 -1.06 11.29
CA VAL A 109 7.94 -0.29 12.46
C VAL A 109 9.45 0.00 12.37
N ASP A 110 10.26 -0.98 12.01
CA ASP A 110 11.71 -0.76 11.86
C ASP A 110 12.03 0.17 10.70
N LEU A 111 11.36 0.03 9.56
CA LEU A 111 11.50 0.97 8.45
C LEU A 111 11.09 2.39 8.83
N SER A 112 10.07 2.54 9.67
CA SER A 112 9.63 3.86 10.12
C SER A 112 10.67 4.59 10.96
N LYS A 113 11.42 3.87 11.81
CA LYS A 113 12.51 4.44 12.61
C LYS A 113 13.58 5.07 11.71
N ILE A 114 13.86 4.43 10.57
CA ILE A 114 14.88 4.84 9.62
C ILE A 114 14.40 5.99 8.73
N LEU A 115 13.19 5.87 8.18
CA LEU A 115 12.68 6.77 7.15
C LEU A 115 11.93 7.99 7.69
N CYS A 116 11.28 7.83 8.84
CA CYS A 116 10.42 8.86 9.44
C CYS A 116 10.97 9.40 10.76
N GLY A 117 11.88 8.63 11.39
CA GLY A 117 12.41 8.89 12.71
C GLY A 117 11.69 8.12 13.82
N VAL A 118 12.43 7.82 14.90
CA VAL A 118 12.02 6.97 16.03
C VAL A 118 10.70 7.43 16.65
N LYS A 119 10.46 8.75 16.71
CA LYS A 119 9.22 9.33 17.27
C LYS A 119 7.94 8.87 16.59
N TYR A 120 7.99 8.43 15.34
CA TYR A 120 6.81 7.95 14.61
C TYR A 120 6.58 6.45 14.72
N SER A 121 7.55 5.69 15.23
CA SER A 121 7.45 4.23 15.29
C SER A 121 6.31 3.75 16.18
N GLY A 122 6.09 4.41 17.33
CA GLY A 122 4.97 4.12 18.22
C GLY A 122 3.60 4.38 17.56
N PHE A 123 3.48 5.49 16.85
CA PHE A 123 2.26 5.83 16.11
C PHE A 123 1.96 4.79 15.00
N ILE A 124 2.95 4.46 14.17
CA ILE A 124 2.81 3.45 13.11
C ILE A 124 2.42 2.10 13.70
N ASN A 125 3.12 1.67 14.75
CA ASN A 125 2.80 0.42 15.42
C ASN A 125 1.35 0.40 15.93
N ALA A 126 0.90 1.47 16.60
CA ALA A 126 -0.46 1.57 17.11
C ALA A 126 -1.51 1.51 15.99
N VAL A 127 -1.30 2.23 14.88
CA VAL A 127 -2.24 2.23 13.75
C VAL A 127 -2.28 0.84 13.10
N LEU A 128 -1.13 0.25 12.77
CA LEU A 128 -1.09 -1.06 12.12
C LEU A 128 -1.61 -2.18 13.03
N GLN A 129 -1.37 -2.13 14.34
CA GLN A 129 -1.98 -3.08 15.29
C GLN A 129 -3.51 -2.94 15.33
N ASN A 130 -4.05 -1.73 15.27
CA ASN A 130 -5.50 -1.54 15.19
C ASN A 130 -6.07 -2.12 13.88
N ILE A 131 -5.35 -2.01 12.75
CA ILE A 131 -5.73 -2.68 11.51
C ILE A 131 -5.75 -4.21 11.69
N VAL A 132 -4.72 -4.79 12.33
CA VAL A 132 -4.68 -6.24 12.62
C VAL A 132 -5.88 -6.66 13.46
N ARG A 133 -6.17 -5.95 14.57
CA ARG A 133 -7.29 -6.27 15.48
C ARG A 133 -8.65 -6.20 14.80
N GLN A 134 -8.80 -5.33 13.82
CA GLN A 134 -10.07 -5.10 13.12
C GLN A 134 -10.11 -5.69 11.71
N LYS A 135 -9.15 -6.54 11.35
CA LYS A 135 -9.02 -7.10 9.99
C LYS A 135 -10.32 -7.73 9.50
N ASP A 136 -10.95 -8.57 10.30
CA ASP A 136 -12.17 -9.28 9.89
C ASP A 136 -13.34 -8.31 9.69
N ASN A 137 -13.50 -7.34 10.58
CA ASN A 137 -14.51 -6.28 10.46
C ASN A 137 -14.25 -5.37 9.26
N LEU A 138 -12.98 -5.10 8.94
CA LEU A 138 -12.60 -4.29 7.79
C LEU A 138 -12.82 -5.06 6.48
N SER A 139 -12.49 -6.35 6.46
CA SER A 139 -12.67 -7.22 5.29
C SER A 139 -14.15 -7.47 4.98
N SER A 140 -15.00 -7.57 6.01
CA SER A 140 -16.46 -7.73 5.88
C SER A 140 -17.21 -6.39 5.78
N SER A 141 -16.50 -5.25 5.77
CA SER A 141 -17.14 -3.94 5.68
C SER A 141 -17.91 -3.78 4.38
N ASN A 142 -19.09 -3.10 4.44
CA ASN A 142 -19.92 -2.76 3.26
C ASN A 142 -19.23 -1.68 2.39
N TRP A 143 -17.94 -1.91 2.05
CA TRP A 143 -17.24 -1.04 1.12
C TRP A 143 -17.77 -1.26 -0.30
N ASP A 144 -18.32 -0.23 -0.89
CA ASP A 144 -18.68 -0.30 -2.31
C ASP A 144 -17.39 -0.24 -3.16
N ILE A 145 -17.10 -1.35 -3.83
CA ILE A 145 -15.93 -1.51 -4.70
C ILE A 145 -15.84 -0.40 -5.77
N LYS A 146 -16.96 0.18 -6.16
CA LYS A 146 -17.01 1.31 -7.09
C LYS A 146 -16.18 2.50 -6.60
N ASN A 147 -16.05 2.68 -5.27
CA ASN A 147 -15.25 3.76 -4.70
C ASN A 147 -13.74 3.62 -4.95
N ASN A 148 -13.26 2.47 -5.41
CA ASN A 148 -11.87 2.27 -5.82
C ASN A 148 -11.58 2.83 -7.23
N TYR A 149 -12.63 3.17 -8.00
CA TYR A 149 -12.50 3.59 -9.39
C TYR A 149 -12.93 5.05 -9.59
N PRO A 150 -12.32 5.77 -10.55
CA PRO A 150 -12.74 7.13 -10.91
C PRO A 150 -14.17 7.15 -11.45
N LYS A 151 -14.95 8.17 -11.05
CA LYS A 151 -16.35 8.33 -11.49
C LYS A 151 -16.52 8.33 -13.01
N TRP A 152 -15.61 9.00 -13.73
CA TRP A 152 -15.66 9.05 -15.19
C TRP A 152 -15.54 7.66 -15.84
N MET A 153 -14.70 6.79 -15.27
CA MET A 153 -14.52 5.42 -15.73
C MET A 153 -15.76 4.57 -15.46
N LEU A 154 -16.31 4.68 -14.25
CA LEU A 154 -17.56 3.98 -13.89
C LEU A 154 -18.71 4.39 -14.79
N ASN A 155 -18.89 5.69 -15.02
CA ASN A 155 -19.95 6.20 -15.90
C ASN A 155 -19.81 5.68 -17.33
N SER A 156 -18.58 5.63 -17.86
CA SER A 156 -18.29 5.08 -19.18
C SER A 156 -18.65 3.59 -19.25
N TRP A 157 -18.21 2.81 -18.27
CA TRP A 157 -18.49 1.37 -18.22
C TRP A 157 -19.97 1.05 -17.98
N GLU A 158 -20.65 1.80 -17.10
CA GLU A 158 -22.09 1.62 -16.87
C GLU A 158 -22.91 1.98 -18.12
N LYS A 159 -22.51 2.98 -18.88
CA LYS A 159 -23.13 3.33 -20.17
C LYS A 159 -22.93 2.22 -21.22
N GLN A 160 -21.75 1.62 -21.28
CA GLN A 160 -21.40 0.63 -22.29
C GLN A 160 -21.91 -0.77 -21.95
N TYR A 161 -21.84 -1.20 -20.70
CA TYR A 161 -22.10 -2.59 -20.28
C TYR A 161 -23.34 -2.73 -19.38
N GLY A 162 -23.91 -1.64 -18.92
CA GLY A 162 -24.97 -1.63 -17.92
C GLY A 162 -24.45 -1.83 -16.47
N LYS A 163 -25.21 -1.36 -15.49
CA LYS A 163 -24.80 -1.35 -14.05
C LYS A 163 -24.46 -2.75 -13.51
N ILE A 164 -25.26 -3.78 -13.87
CA ILE A 164 -25.08 -5.15 -13.35
C ILE A 164 -23.76 -5.75 -13.84
N LYS A 165 -23.50 -5.68 -15.16
CA LYS A 165 -22.25 -6.20 -15.75
C LYS A 165 -21.04 -5.43 -15.21
N THR A 166 -21.11 -4.12 -15.13
CA THR A 166 -20.04 -3.29 -14.57
C THR A 166 -19.72 -3.73 -13.14
N THR A 167 -20.71 -3.92 -12.28
CA THR A 167 -20.45 -4.37 -10.89
C THR A 167 -19.80 -5.75 -10.84
N LYS A 168 -20.21 -6.70 -11.69
CA LYS A 168 -19.55 -8.01 -11.79
C LYS A 168 -18.09 -7.87 -12.26
N MET A 169 -17.84 -7.06 -13.28
CA MET A 169 -16.50 -6.80 -13.81
C MET A 169 -15.57 -6.20 -12.74
N LEU A 170 -16.05 -5.22 -11.96
CA LEU A 170 -15.27 -4.61 -10.88
C LEU A 170 -14.85 -5.64 -9.82
N LYS A 171 -15.71 -6.59 -9.48
CA LYS A 171 -15.41 -7.68 -8.53
C LYS A 171 -14.30 -8.62 -9.02
N VAL A 172 -14.21 -8.83 -10.34
CA VAL A 172 -13.17 -9.68 -10.94
C VAL A 172 -11.85 -8.94 -11.06
N LEU A 173 -11.90 -7.63 -11.32
CA LEU A 173 -10.70 -6.79 -11.47
C LEU A 173 -10.02 -6.44 -10.14
N ASN A 174 -10.70 -6.60 -9.01
CA ASN A 174 -10.21 -6.24 -7.69
C ASN A 174 -9.78 -7.48 -6.91
#